data_0bd24ef9db741c48e33fafcaec78667e
#
_entry.id   0bd24ef9db741c48e33fafcaec78667e
#
_cell.length_a   1.000
_cell.length_b   1.000
_cell.length_c   1.000
_cell.angle_alpha   90.00
_cell.angle_beta   90.00
_cell.angle_gamma   90.00
#
_symmetry.space_group_name_H-M   'P 1'
#
loop_
_entity.id
_entity.type
_entity.pdbx_description
1 polymer ?
#
loop_
_entity_poly.entity_id
_entity_poly.type
_entity_poly.pdbx_seq_one_letter_code
_entity_poly.pdbx_strand_id
1 'polypeptide(L)'
;MLIKSLLIIIFSVSFLKAGPPFFTDDPQPVDYMHWEFYLSSAMQYSGNDADVTLPHVETNYGLVPEVQIHLILPMQYTKRESATQYGYTNTEVGIKYRFINEESGLQVGIFPLAEIPTGKNVTLAGDNKFKTFLPVWIQETKGEFTTYGGAGYWINPGTGNKNWFYAGWMGQYDFSEVITLGCELYYQTASTQDGSKSTGFNIGGYLNINEHNHILFAVGHNISGDTFTTGYIGYQVTI
;
A
#
# COMPACT_ATOMS: atom_id res chain seq x y z
N MET A 1 -6.23 -42.68 39.99
CA MET A 1 -6.39 -41.23 39.88
C MET A 1 -5.63 -40.80 38.65
N LEU A 2 -6.30 -40.73 37.48
CA LEU A 2 -5.69 -40.40 36.20
C LEU A 2 -5.80 -38.87 36.02
N ILE A 3 -4.65 -38.17 36.01
CA ILE A 3 -4.55 -36.77 35.64
C ILE A 3 -4.59 -36.72 34.12
N LYS A 4 -5.71 -36.25 33.55
CA LYS A 4 -5.82 -35.91 32.15
C LYS A 4 -5.10 -34.57 31.91
N SER A 5 -3.89 -34.62 31.35
CA SER A 5 -3.21 -33.43 30.85
C SER A 5 -3.97 -32.89 29.63
N LEU A 6 -4.62 -31.76 29.83
CA LEU A 6 -5.28 -31.01 28.78
C LEU A 6 -4.18 -30.28 27.99
N LEU A 7 -3.83 -30.79 26.81
CA LEU A 7 -2.92 -30.13 25.88
C LEU A 7 -3.69 -28.95 25.26
N ILE A 8 -3.46 -27.75 25.75
CA ILE A 8 -3.94 -26.53 25.11
C ILE A 8 -3.01 -26.29 23.92
N ILE A 9 -3.46 -26.64 22.74
CA ILE A 9 -2.81 -26.23 21.47
C ILE A 9 -3.18 -24.78 21.28
N ILE A 10 -2.26 -23.89 21.62
CA ILE A 10 -2.37 -22.46 21.27
C ILE A 10 -2.05 -22.40 19.78
N PHE A 11 -3.07 -22.29 18.94
CA PHE A 11 -2.92 -21.87 17.57
C PHE A 11 -2.52 -20.39 17.59
N SER A 12 -1.23 -20.11 17.48
CA SER A 12 -0.74 -18.76 17.16
C SER A 12 -1.11 -18.49 15.71
N VAL A 13 -2.25 -17.89 15.47
CA VAL A 13 -2.59 -17.36 14.15
C VAL A 13 -1.81 -16.06 14.01
N SER A 14 -0.65 -16.13 13.36
CA SER A 14 0.11 -14.94 12.98
C SER A 14 -0.66 -14.23 11.89
N PHE A 15 -1.29 -13.11 12.20
CA PHE A 15 -1.93 -12.22 11.22
C PHE A 15 -0.83 -11.44 10.50
N LEU A 16 -0.37 -11.97 9.38
CA LEU A 16 0.55 -11.26 8.49
C LEU A 16 -0.27 -10.29 7.64
N LYS A 17 -0.01 -9.00 7.79
CA LYS A 17 -0.63 -7.94 7.00
C LYS A 17 0.45 -7.12 6.34
N ALA A 18 0.29 -6.92 5.06
CA ALA A 18 1.13 -6.06 4.25
C ALA A 18 0.24 -5.31 3.23
N GLY A 19 0.71 -4.18 2.68
CA GLY A 19 -0.07 -3.21 1.93
C GLY A 19 -0.17 -1.89 2.70
N PRO A 20 -1.22 -1.08 2.53
CA PRO A 20 -1.35 0.15 3.31
C PRO A 20 -1.06 -0.09 4.79
N PRO A 21 -0.36 0.86 5.47
CA PRO A 21 -0.26 2.29 5.19
C PRO A 21 1.02 2.73 4.47
N PHE A 22 1.82 1.83 3.93
CA PHE A 22 3.09 2.11 3.28
C PHE A 22 2.96 2.17 1.76
N PHE A 23 3.99 2.71 1.07
CA PHE A 23 4.05 2.72 -0.39
C PHE A 23 4.57 1.39 -0.94
N THR A 24 5.43 0.73 -0.16
CA THR A 24 5.92 -0.60 -0.48
C THR A 24 4.84 -1.62 -0.18
N ASP A 25 4.56 -2.46 -1.15
CA ASP A 25 3.59 -3.54 -1.01
C ASP A 25 4.29 -4.88 -0.78
N ASP A 26 3.52 -5.90 -0.53
CA ASP A 26 3.92 -7.26 -0.25
C ASP A 26 3.32 -8.25 -1.26
N PRO A 27 3.82 -9.49 -1.29
CA PRO A 27 3.29 -10.53 -2.17
C PRO A 27 2.05 -11.24 -1.63
N GLN A 28 1.62 -10.99 -0.37
CA GLN A 28 0.57 -11.78 0.26
C GLN A 28 -0.82 -11.35 -0.23
N PRO A 29 -1.60 -12.23 -0.88
CA PRO A 29 -2.98 -11.94 -1.23
C PRO A 29 -3.91 -12.10 -0.03
N VAL A 30 -5.08 -11.49 -0.12
CA VAL A 30 -6.22 -11.80 0.74
C VAL A 30 -6.57 -13.28 0.61
N ASP A 31 -6.92 -13.91 1.71
CA ASP A 31 -7.29 -15.33 1.75
C ASP A 31 -8.46 -15.65 0.82
N TYR A 32 -8.45 -16.86 0.27
CA TYR A 32 -9.48 -17.30 -0.67
C TYR A 32 -10.91 -17.14 -0.12
N MET A 33 -11.78 -16.51 -0.90
CA MET A 33 -13.17 -16.16 -0.56
C MET A 33 -13.35 -15.13 0.58
N HIS A 34 -12.29 -14.45 1.00
CA HIS A 34 -12.36 -13.35 1.96
C HIS A 34 -12.29 -11.99 1.26
N TRP A 35 -12.78 -10.99 1.96
CA TRP A 35 -12.75 -9.59 1.53
C TRP A 35 -11.97 -8.74 2.52
N GLU A 36 -11.26 -7.77 1.99
CA GLU A 36 -10.73 -6.63 2.75
C GLU A 36 -11.27 -5.33 2.19
N PHE A 37 -11.76 -4.47 3.07
CA PHE A 37 -12.24 -3.14 2.73
C PHE A 37 -11.45 -2.11 3.51
N TYR A 38 -11.05 -1.04 2.80
CA TYR A 38 -10.37 0.09 3.41
C TYR A 38 -11.13 1.38 3.13
N LEU A 39 -11.30 2.18 4.17
CA LEU A 39 -11.70 3.57 4.08
C LEU A 39 -10.56 4.41 4.62
N SER A 40 -9.90 5.16 3.76
CA SER A 40 -8.65 5.82 4.13
C SER A 40 -8.51 7.22 3.54
N SER A 41 -7.43 7.87 3.94
CA SER A 41 -6.89 9.09 3.36
C SER A 41 -5.39 8.95 3.22
N ALA A 42 -4.87 9.15 2.00
CA ALA A 42 -3.45 9.31 1.73
C ALA A 42 -3.17 10.79 1.41
N MET A 43 -2.10 11.32 1.97
CA MET A 43 -1.79 12.73 1.95
C MET A 43 -0.35 12.96 1.52
N GLN A 44 -0.13 13.97 0.68
CA GLN A 44 1.20 14.49 0.35
C GLN A 44 1.17 16.01 0.37
N TYR A 45 2.12 16.59 1.07
CA TYR A 45 2.29 18.05 1.20
C TYR A 45 3.68 18.45 0.73
N SER A 46 3.76 19.46 -0.16
CA SER A 46 5.00 20.02 -0.66
C SER A 46 4.90 21.55 -0.65
N GLY A 47 5.50 22.21 0.34
CA GLY A 47 5.32 23.64 0.56
C GLY A 47 3.86 24.03 0.76
N ASN A 48 3.29 24.81 -0.16
CA ASN A 48 1.88 25.19 -0.14
C ASN A 48 0.96 24.27 -0.95
N ASP A 49 1.55 23.30 -1.65
CA ASP A 49 0.82 22.31 -2.46
C ASP A 49 0.38 21.13 -1.61
N ALA A 50 -0.77 20.58 -1.93
CA ALA A 50 -1.31 19.40 -1.26
C ALA A 50 -2.04 18.49 -2.24
N ASP A 51 -1.82 17.20 -2.10
CA ASP A 51 -2.59 16.12 -2.70
C ASP A 51 -3.11 15.23 -1.57
N VAL A 52 -4.43 15.12 -1.47
CA VAL A 52 -5.09 14.35 -0.42
C VAL A 52 -6.20 13.52 -1.05
N THR A 53 -6.12 12.21 -0.95
CA THR A 53 -7.26 11.34 -1.31
C THR A 53 -8.15 11.15 -0.09
N LEU A 54 -9.45 11.53 -0.20
CA LEU A 54 -10.43 11.38 0.88
C LEU A 54 -11.86 11.54 0.33
N PRO A 55 -12.74 10.52 0.40
CA PRO A 55 -12.43 9.15 0.76
C PRO A 55 -11.56 8.45 -0.28
N HIS A 56 -10.68 7.59 0.22
CA HIS A 56 -9.97 6.60 -0.56
C HIS A 56 -10.58 5.25 -0.19
N VAL A 57 -11.40 4.72 -1.08
CA VAL A 57 -12.10 3.44 -0.86
C VAL A 57 -11.37 2.37 -1.64
N GLU A 58 -10.88 1.39 -0.92
CA GLU A 58 -10.19 0.23 -1.49
C GLU A 58 -10.94 -1.05 -1.13
N THR A 59 -10.98 -2.01 -2.04
CA THR A 59 -11.50 -3.34 -1.80
C THR A 59 -10.63 -4.40 -2.47
N ASN A 60 -10.36 -5.45 -1.73
CA ASN A 60 -9.58 -6.60 -2.15
C ASN A 60 -10.41 -7.87 -1.93
N TYR A 61 -10.30 -8.82 -2.85
CA TYR A 61 -10.99 -10.11 -2.78
C TYR A 61 -10.09 -11.25 -3.17
N GLY A 62 -9.99 -12.27 -2.33
CA GLY A 62 -9.30 -13.53 -2.61
C GLY A 62 -10.09 -14.38 -3.61
N LEU A 63 -9.78 -14.23 -4.91
CA LEU A 63 -10.56 -14.81 -6.01
C LEU A 63 -10.38 -16.32 -6.14
N VAL A 64 -9.14 -16.76 -6.05
CA VAL A 64 -8.73 -18.17 -5.98
C VAL A 64 -7.51 -18.23 -5.05
N PRO A 65 -7.09 -19.43 -4.58
CA PRO A 65 -5.86 -19.53 -3.80
C PRO A 65 -4.69 -18.80 -4.46
N GLU A 66 -3.94 -18.03 -3.68
CA GLU A 66 -2.78 -17.25 -4.11
C GLU A 66 -3.08 -16.07 -5.05
N VAL A 67 -4.36 -15.76 -5.34
CA VAL A 67 -4.75 -14.66 -6.25
C VAL A 67 -5.78 -13.75 -5.61
N GLN A 68 -5.47 -12.46 -5.60
CA GLN A 68 -6.37 -11.37 -5.16
C GLN A 68 -6.69 -10.46 -6.34
N ILE A 69 -7.93 -10.02 -6.42
CA ILE A 69 -8.32 -8.86 -7.23
C ILE A 69 -8.43 -7.62 -6.35
N HIS A 70 -8.11 -6.48 -6.92
CA HIS A 70 -7.98 -5.19 -6.23
C HIS A 70 -8.69 -4.08 -6.98
N LEU A 71 -9.36 -3.19 -6.24
CA LEU A 71 -10.05 -2.02 -6.77
C LEU A 71 -9.90 -0.84 -5.80
N ILE A 72 -9.48 0.33 -6.31
CA ILE A 72 -9.53 1.61 -5.58
C ILE A 72 -10.43 2.60 -6.32
N LEU A 73 -11.29 3.28 -5.55
CA LEU A 73 -12.17 4.36 -5.98
C LEU A 73 -11.86 5.62 -5.14
N PRO A 74 -10.96 6.50 -5.60
CA PRO A 74 -10.52 7.64 -4.80
C PRO A 74 -11.23 8.94 -5.19
N MET A 75 -11.60 9.74 -4.19
CA MET A 75 -11.85 11.16 -4.33
C MET A 75 -10.58 11.91 -3.94
N GLN A 76 -10.18 12.92 -4.71
CA GLN A 76 -8.95 13.65 -4.47
C GLN A 76 -9.20 15.15 -4.31
N TYR A 77 -8.63 15.71 -3.26
CA TYR A 77 -8.41 17.13 -3.07
C TYR A 77 -7.00 17.46 -3.53
N THR A 78 -6.87 18.43 -4.43
CA THR A 78 -5.59 18.92 -4.92
C THR A 78 -5.56 20.43 -4.76
N LYS A 79 -4.49 20.92 -4.16
CA LYS A 79 -4.19 22.36 -4.03
C LYS A 79 -2.86 22.65 -4.70
N ARG A 80 -2.84 23.69 -5.56
CA ARG A 80 -1.65 24.24 -6.20
C ARG A 80 -1.71 25.76 -6.10
N GLU A 81 -0.74 26.38 -5.43
CA GLU A 81 -0.70 27.85 -5.19
C GLU A 81 -2.07 28.42 -4.80
N SER A 82 -2.79 29.01 -5.78
CA SER A 82 -4.10 29.64 -5.57
C SER A 82 -5.28 28.81 -6.11
N ALA A 83 -5.02 27.68 -6.75
CA ALA A 83 -6.05 26.82 -7.34
C ALA A 83 -6.31 25.59 -6.45
N THR A 84 -7.59 25.26 -6.28
CA THR A 84 -8.04 24.09 -5.52
C THR A 84 -9.05 23.30 -6.34
N GLN A 85 -8.93 21.98 -6.34
CA GLN A 85 -9.91 21.08 -6.95
C GLN A 85 -10.25 19.94 -5.98
N TYR A 86 -11.46 19.44 -6.08
CA TYR A 86 -11.90 18.24 -5.41
C TYR A 86 -12.82 17.45 -6.34
N GLY A 87 -12.60 16.16 -6.46
CA GLY A 87 -13.41 15.31 -7.30
C GLY A 87 -12.90 13.88 -7.39
N TYR A 88 -13.65 13.05 -8.08
CA TYR A 88 -13.28 11.68 -8.40
C TYR A 88 -12.07 11.68 -9.35
N THR A 89 -11.06 10.89 -9.03
CA THR A 89 -9.85 10.76 -9.86
C THR A 89 -9.78 9.38 -10.54
N ASN A 90 -8.58 8.90 -10.89
CA ASN A 90 -8.45 7.64 -11.59
C ASN A 90 -8.87 6.45 -10.71
N THR A 91 -9.61 5.52 -11.30
CA THR A 91 -9.85 4.21 -10.70
C THR A 91 -8.59 3.37 -10.82
N GLU A 92 -8.15 2.73 -9.75
CA GLU A 92 -7.10 1.73 -9.81
C GLU A 92 -7.69 0.32 -9.75
N VAL A 93 -7.18 -0.57 -10.59
CA VAL A 93 -7.49 -2.00 -10.58
C VAL A 93 -6.20 -2.80 -10.58
N GLY A 94 -6.21 -3.95 -9.94
CA GLY A 94 -5.02 -4.79 -9.87
C GLY A 94 -5.31 -6.27 -9.67
N ILE A 95 -4.28 -7.08 -9.91
CA ILE A 95 -4.29 -8.51 -9.61
C ILE A 95 -3.00 -8.84 -8.90
N LYS A 96 -3.08 -9.26 -7.63
CA LYS A 96 -1.94 -9.77 -6.88
C LYS A 96 -1.89 -11.28 -7.04
N TYR A 97 -0.71 -11.81 -7.38
CA TYR A 97 -0.46 -13.24 -7.50
C TYR A 97 0.82 -13.62 -6.79
N ARG A 98 0.70 -14.43 -5.74
CA ARG A 98 1.82 -15.02 -5.00
C ARG A 98 2.16 -16.37 -5.63
N PHE A 99 3.35 -16.49 -6.20
CA PHE A 99 3.81 -17.71 -6.87
C PHE A 99 4.89 -18.48 -6.09
N ILE A 100 5.45 -17.89 -5.01
CA ILE A 100 6.27 -18.59 -4.01
C ILE A 100 5.63 -18.34 -2.65
N ASN A 101 5.37 -19.43 -1.92
CA ASN A 101 4.84 -19.43 -0.57
C ASN A 101 5.44 -20.61 0.17
N GLU A 102 6.60 -20.41 0.81
CA GLU A 102 7.35 -21.47 1.47
C GLU A 102 7.01 -21.54 2.96
N GLU A 103 7.06 -22.74 3.54
CA GLU A 103 6.92 -22.97 4.98
C GLU A 103 8.01 -22.25 5.80
N SER A 104 9.13 -21.91 5.17
CA SER A 104 10.20 -21.08 5.74
C SER A 104 9.79 -19.63 6.03
N GLY A 105 8.65 -19.18 5.50
CA GLY A 105 8.13 -17.83 5.58
C GLY A 105 8.49 -16.95 4.38
N LEU A 106 9.25 -17.48 3.40
CA LEU A 106 9.56 -16.75 2.16
C LEU A 106 8.34 -16.75 1.23
N GLN A 107 7.96 -15.56 0.78
CA GLN A 107 6.90 -15.33 -0.18
C GLN A 107 7.41 -14.45 -1.33
N VAL A 108 7.00 -14.75 -2.56
CA VAL A 108 7.28 -13.91 -3.73
C VAL A 108 6.05 -13.82 -4.61
N GLY A 109 5.75 -12.63 -5.08
CA GLY A 109 4.59 -12.37 -5.93
C GLY A 109 4.75 -11.18 -6.84
N ILE A 110 3.75 -11.01 -7.68
CA ILE A 110 3.57 -9.84 -8.55
C ILE A 110 2.24 -9.18 -8.21
N PHE A 111 2.18 -7.87 -8.42
CA PHE A 111 0.95 -7.11 -8.25
C PHE A 111 0.82 -6.04 -9.35
N PRO A 112 0.60 -6.45 -10.62
CA PRO A 112 0.32 -5.49 -11.68
C PRO A 112 -0.93 -4.67 -11.38
N LEU A 113 -0.79 -3.33 -11.51
CA LEU A 113 -1.83 -2.33 -11.30
C LEU A 113 -2.08 -1.55 -12.59
N ALA A 114 -3.31 -1.10 -12.77
CA ALA A 114 -3.68 -0.18 -13.84
C ALA A 114 -4.53 0.97 -13.28
N GLU A 115 -4.07 2.21 -13.47
CA GLU A 115 -4.86 3.42 -13.26
C GLU A 115 -5.67 3.73 -14.51
N ILE A 116 -7.00 3.64 -14.40
CA ILE A 116 -7.95 3.93 -15.48
C ILE A 116 -8.41 5.39 -15.34
N PRO A 117 -8.32 6.21 -16.42
CA PRO A 117 -8.67 7.62 -16.37
C PRO A 117 -10.20 7.83 -16.33
N THR A 118 -10.81 7.59 -15.19
CA THR A 118 -12.24 7.74 -14.92
C THR A 118 -12.60 9.11 -14.35
N GLY A 119 -11.63 9.82 -13.76
CA GLY A 119 -11.79 11.14 -13.18
C GLY A 119 -11.82 12.25 -14.22
N LYS A 120 -12.97 12.90 -14.44
CA LYS A 120 -13.12 13.93 -15.48
C LYS A 120 -12.82 15.35 -15.01
N ASN A 121 -12.75 15.59 -13.69
CA ASN A 121 -12.82 16.94 -13.12
C ASN A 121 -11.60 17.34 -12.28
N VAL A 122 -10.59 16.49 -12.15
CA VAL A 122 -9.40 16.78 -11.34
C VAL A 122 -8.17 16.89 -12.24
N THR A 123 -8.10 18.00 -12.99
CA THR A 123 -6.99 18.25 -13.92
C THR A 123 -5.69 18.68 -13.23
N LEU A 124 -5.77 19.19 -11.99
CA LEU A 124 -4.58 19.54 -11.19
C LEU A 124 -3.88 18.30 -10.61
N ALA A 125 -4.58 17.16 -10.51
CA ALA A 125 -4.04 15.91 -9.96
C ALA A 125 -3.27 15.05 -10.97
N GLY A 126 -3.22 15.46 -12.23
CA GLY A 126 -2.52 14.70 -13.27
C GLY A 126 -3.13 14.88 -14.66
N ASP A 127 -2.60 14.16 -15.62
CA ASP A 127 -2.98 14.25 -17.04
C ASP A 127 -4.14 13.33 -17.44
N ASN A 128 -4.73 12.64 -16.47
CA ASN A 128 -5.85 11.73 -16.67
C ASN A 128 -5.58 10.67 -17.76
N LYS A 129 -4.41 10.03 -17.69
CA LYS A 129 -3.96 8.99 -18.62
C LYS A 129 -4.01 7.62 -17.99
N PHE A 130 -4.20 6.61 -18.83
CA PHE A 130 -4.05 5.22 -18.44
C PHE A 130 -2.57 4.94 -18.08
N LYS A 131 -2.33 4.42 -16.89
CA LYS A 131 -0.99 4.07 -16.40
C LYS A 131 -0.98 2.63 -15.96
N THR A 132 0.19 2.00 -15.96
CA THR A 132 0.36 0.62 -15.50
C THR A 132 1.62 0.52 -14.66
N PHE A 133 1.50 -0.19 -13.54
CA PHE A 133 2.62 -0.56 -12.67
C PHE A 133 2.86 -2.05 -12.73
N LEU A 134 4.11 -2.44 -12.89
CA LEU A 134 4.55 -3.83 -13.01
C LEU A 134 5.61 -4.13 -11.95
N PRO A 135 5.24 -4.49 -10.72
CA PRO A 135 6.15 -4.79 -9.62
C PRO A 135 6.38 -6.28 -9.44
N VAL A 136 7.48 -6.58 -8.73
CA VAL A 136 7.75 -7.85 -8.07
C VAL A 136 7.99 -7.58 -6.60
N TRP A 137 7.34 -8.33 -5.73
CA TRP A 137 7.41 -8.20 -4.28
C TRP A 137 7.94 -9.48 -3.65
N ILE A 138 8.71 -9.34 -2.58
CA ILE A 138 9.25 -10.42 -1.78
C ILE A 138 9.03 -10.12 -0.30
N GLN A 139 8.70 -11.12 0.49
CA GLN A 139 8.49 -11.03 1.92
C GLN A 139 9.14 -12.21 2.64
N GLU A 140 9.62 -11.97 3.84
CA GLU A 140 10.00 -13.01 4.78
C GLU A 140 9.50 -12.64 6.18
N THR A 141 8.94 -13.64 6.88
CA THR A 141 8.47 -13.50 8.26
C THR A 141 9.19 -14.49 9.15
N LYS A 142 9.72 -13.99 10.28
CA LYS A 142 10.36 -14.79 11.33
C LYS A 142 9.90 -14.35 12.71
N GLY A 143 9.04 -15.16 13.33
CA GLY A 143 8.40 -14.79 14.60
C GLY A 143 7.58 -13.51 14.43
N GLU A 144 7.79 -12.55 15.29
CA GLU A 144 7.11 -11.25 15.28
C GLU A 144 7.69 -10.24 14.27
N PHE A 145 8.77 -10.58 13.57
CA PHE A 145 9.39 -9.71 12.59
C PHE A 145 9.02 -10.11 11.17
N THR A 146 8.44 -9.17 10.42
CA THR A 146 8.16 -9.29 8.99
C THR A 146 8.94 -8.23 8.24
N THR A 147 9.60 -8.62 7.14
CA THR A 147 10.25 -7.70 6.22
C THR A 147 9.81 -8.02 4.80
N TYR A 148 9.55 -6.97 4.04
CA TYR A 148 9.14 -7.10 2.65
C TYR A 148 9.59 -5.91 1.81
N GLY A 149 9.62 -6.13 0.52
CA GLY A 149 10.02 -5.09 -0.40
C GLY A 149 10.07 -5.59 -1.83
N GLY A 150 10.53 -4.73 -2.69
CA GLY A 150 10.64 -5.06 -4.10
C GLY A 150 10.82 -3.84 -4.97
N ALA A 151 10.52 -4.02 -6.24
CA ALA A 151 10.69 -2.99 -7.25
C ALA A 151 9.71 -3.17 -8.39
N GLY A 152 9.38 -2.07 -9.05
CA GLY A 152 8.49 -2.08 -10.20
C GLY A 152 8.72 -0.93 -11.15
N TYR A 153 8.09 -1.02 -12.29
CA TYR A 153 8.21 -0.04 -13.36
C TYR A 153 6.83 0.49 -13.75
N TRP A 154 6.68 1.80 -13.70
CA TRP A 154 5.50 2.52 -14.15
C TRP A 154 5.60 2.87 -15.62
N ILE A 155 4.62 2.45 -16.41
CA ILE A 155 4.36 2.93 -17.74
C ILE A 155 3.42 4.12 -17.61
N ASN A 156 3.91 5.33 -17.88
CA ASN A 156 3.25 6.61 -17.60
C ASN A 156 3.20 7.48 -18.86
N PRO A 157 2.30 7.17 -19.82
CA PRO A 157 2.20 7.90 -21.08
C PRO A 157 1.61 9.30 -20.86
N GLY A 158 2.01 10.24 -21.71
CA GLY A 158 1.50 11.63 -21.71
C GLY A 158 2.59 12.63 -22.01
N THR A 159 2.17 13.81 -22.46
CA THR A 159 3.11 14.91 -22.73
C THR A 159 3.71 15.41 -21.43
N GLY A 160 5.03 15.47 -21.34
CA GLY A 160 5.74 15.86 -20.12
C GLY A 160 5.94 14.73 -19.12
N ASN A 161 5.29 13.59 -19.29
CA ASN A 161 5.45 12.42 -18.44
C ASN A 161 6.69 11.59 -18.82
N LYS A 162 7.16 10.80 -17.86
CA LYS A 162 8.18 9.77 -18.03
C LYS A 162 7.72 8.48 -17.38
N ASN A 163 8.07 7.36 -17.99
CA ASN A 163 8.06 6.09 -17.29
C ASN A 163 9.08 6.15 -16.16
N TRP A 164 8.76 5.56 -15.03
CA TRP A 164 9.59 5.68 -13.84
C TRP A 164 9.71 4.36 -13.08
N PHE A 165 10.81 4.24 -12.35
CA PHE A 165 11.12 3.08 -11.54
C PHE A 165 10.83 3.39 -10.08
N TYR A 166 10.26 2.42 -9.38
CA TYR A 166 10.07 2.43 -7.94
C TYR A 166 10.77 1.24 -7.32
N ALA A 167 11.37 1.44 -6.15
CA ALA A 167 11.84 0.37 -5.27
C ALA A 167 11.61 0.79 -3.82
N GLY A 168 11.20 -0.16 -2.99
CA GLY A 168 11.00 0.06 -1.57
C GLY A 168 11.30 -1.18 -0.74
N TRP A 169 11.65 -0.94 0.51
CA TRP A 169 11.88 -1.99 1.49
C TRP A 169 11.34 -1.58 2.85
N MET A 170 10.64 -2.49 3.49
CA MET A 170 9.90 -2.30 4.71
C MET A 170 10.32 -3.35 5.75
N GLY A 171 10.35 -2.95 7.01
CA GLY A 171 10.46 -3.86 8.15
C GLY A 171 9.45 -3.47 9.20
N GLN A 172 8.75 -4.46 9.76
CA GLN A 172 7.77 -4.27 10.82
C GLN A 172 7.93 -5.31 11.93
N TYR A 173 7.48 -4.94 13.11
CA TYR A 173 7.53 -5.78 14.30
C TYR A 173 6.19 -5.76 15.04
N ASP A 174 5.68 -6.93 15.38
CA ASP A 174 4.48 -7.12 16.18
C ASP A 174 4.84 -7.03 17.67
N PHE A 175 4.71 -5.82 18.26
CA PHE A 175 5.00 -5.60 19.67
C PHE A 175 3.99 -6.28 20.60
N SER A 176 2.80 -6.49 20.10
CA SER A 176 1.71 -7.23 20.76
C SER A 176 0.63 -7.58 19.73
N GLU A 177 -0.38 -8.33 20.11
CA GLU A 177 -1.57 -8.60 19.30
C GLU A 177 -2.30 -7.32 18.86
N VAL A 178 -2.09 -6.21 19.58
CA VAL A 178 -2.77 -4.93 19.34
C VAL A 178 -1.94 -3.96 18.50
N ILE A 179 -0.60 -4.01 18.60
CA ILE A 179 0.28 -2.98 18.00
C ILE A 179 1.35 -3.62 17.14
N THR A 180 1.34 -3.27 15.85
CA THR A 180 2.43 -3.49 14.90
C THR A 180 2.99 -2.15 14.48
N LEU A 181 4.31 -1.97 14.53
CA LEU A 181 5.00 -0.79 14.03
C LEU A 181 6.06 -1.17 13.02
N GLY A 182 6.24 -0.31 12.03
CA GLY A 182 7.20 -0.52 10.98
C GLY A 182 7.73 0.77 10.38
N CYS A 183 8.74 0.58 9.53
CA CYS A 183 9.36 1.67 8.81
C CYS A 183 9.75 1.18 7.40
N GLU A 184 9.53 2.03 6.40
CA GLU A 184 9.96 1.78 5.03
C GLU A 184 10.98 2.81 4.56
N LEU A 185 11.84 2.38 3.66
CA LEU A 185 12.70 3.24 2.85
C LEU A 185 12.36 2.99 1.38
N TYR A 186 12.11 4.05 0.62
CA TYR A 186 11.78 3.92 -0.79
C TYR A 186 12.59 4.87 -1.67
N TYR A 187 12.70 4.49 -2.93
CA TYR A 187 13.32 5.26 -4.00
C TYR A 187 12.44 5.25 -5.24
N GLN A 188 12.34 6.39 -5.91
CA GLN A 188 11.70 6.51 -7.22
C GLN A 188 12.49 7.42 -8.15
N THR A 189 12.49 7.10 -9.44
CA THR A 189 13.00 8.00 -10.46
C THR A 189 11.96 9.05 -10.82
N ALA A 190 12.34 10.09 -11.55
CA ALA A 190 11.42 11.13 -11.96
C ALA A 190 10.27 10.58 -12.83
N SER A 191 9.03 10.92 -12.47
CA SER A 191 7.80 10.56 -13.21
C SER A 191 7.39 11.60 -14.27
N THR A 192 8.06 12.76 -14.28
CA THR A 192 7.89 13.83 -15.28
C THR A 192 9.24 14.29 -15.83
N GLN A 193 9.21 15.02 -16.94
CA GLN A 193 10.45 15.51 -17.59
C GLN A 193 11.20 16.52 -16.70
N ASP A 194 10.46 17.36 -16.01
CA ASP A 194 11.00 18.40 -15.12
C ASP A 194 11.09 17.95 -13.66
N GLY A 195 10.65 16.72 -13.35
CA GLY A 195 10.67 16.17 -12.00
C GLY A 195 12.04 15.63 -11.57
N SER A 196 12.18 15.43 -10.29
CA SER A 196 13.39 14.89 -9.64
C SER A 196 13.18 13.43 -9.24
N LYS A 197 14.29 12.69 -9.16
CA LYS A 197 14.31 11.42 -8.42
C LYS A 197 14.15 11.70 -6.94
N SER A 198 13.53 10.79 -6.20
CA SER A 198 13.28 10.95 -4.78
C SER A 198 13.65 9.70 -3.99
N THR A 199 14.19 9.90 -2.80
CA THR A 199 14.32 8.87 -1.76
C THR A 199 13.59 9.38 -0.53
N GLY A 200 12.81 8.54 0.10
CA GLY A 200 12.07 8.91 1.29
C GLY A 200 11.86 7.73 2.24
N PHE A 201 11.27 8.02 3.37
CA PHE A 201 10.88 7.02 4.37
C PHE A 201 9.47 7.28 4.88
N ASN A 202 8.83 6.23 5.38
CA ASN A 202 7.61 6.30 6.19
C ASN A 202 7.81 5.50 7.48
N ILE A 203 7.20 5.97 8.55
CA ILE A 203 7.07 5.26 9.83
C ILE A 203 5.59 5.18 10.14
N GLY A 204 5.11 4.01 10.52
CA GLY A 204 3.69 3.79 10.75
C GLY A 204 3.42 2.39 11.27
N GLY A 205 2.18 1.93 11.12
CA GLY A 205 1.80 0.60 11.54
C GLY A 205 0.30 0.43 11.67
N TYR A 206 -0.06 -0.53 12.52
CA TYR A 206 -1.43 -0.98 12.72
C TYR A 206 -1.79 -0.95 14.19
N LEU A 207 -3.03 -0.56 14.48
CA LEU A 207 -3.72 -0.81 15.74
C LEU A 207 -4.82 -1.83 15.44
N ASN A 208 -4.61 -3.06 15.90
CA ASN A 208 -5.55 -4.17 15.74
C ASN A 208 -6.62 -4.07 16.82
N ILE A 209 -7.83 -3.64 16.48
CA ILE A 209 -8.96 -3.55 17.41
C ILE A 209 -9.46 -4.96 17.74
N ASN A 210 -9.52 -5.82 16.74
CA ASN A 210 -9.80 -7.25 16.80
C ASN A 210 -9.33 -7.93 15.50
N GLU A 211 -9.63 -9.20 15.33
CA GLU A 211 -9.22 -10.03 14.17
C GLU A 211 -9.68 -9.48 12.81
N HIS A 212 -10.75 -8.68 12.80
CA HIS A 212 -11.37 -8.18 11.57
C HIS A 212 -11.20 -6.67 11.36
N ASN A 213 -10.79 -5.92 12.38
CA ASN A 213 -10.86 -4.47 12.36
C ASN A 213 -9.53 -3.84 12.77
N HIS A 214 -8.99 -2.98 11.92
CA HIS A 214 -7.68 -2.37 12.10
C HIS A 214 -7.70 -0.89 11.76
N ILE A 215 -6.95 -0.11 12.53
CA ILE A 215 -6.60 1.27 12.19
C ILE A 215 -5.17 1.27 11.68
N LEU A 216 -4.96 1.87 10.51
CA LEU A 216 -3.69 1.97 9.82
C LEU A 216 -3.23 3.42 9.84
N PHE A 217 -1.94 3.65 10.06
CA PHE A 217 -1.39 5.00 10.04
C PHE A 217 0.07 5.01 9.61
N ALA A 218 0.46 6.05 8.91
CA ALA A 218 1.87 6.33 8.61
C ALA A 218 2.11 7.82 8.45
N VAL A 219 3.35 8.23 8.68
CA VAL A 219 3.88 9.54 8.37
C VAL A 219 5.28 9.39 7.81
N GLY A 220 5.62 10.19 6.83
CA GLY A 220 6.93 10.12 6.19
C GLY A 220 7.40 11.44 5.62
N HIS A 221 8.63 11.39 5.15
CA HIS A 221 9.28 12.53 4.54
C HIS A 221 10.32 12.05 3.52
N ASN A 222 10.54 12.82 2.46
CA ASN A 222 11.61 12.49 1.56
C ASN A 222 12.97 13.04 2.04
N ILE A 223 14.02 12.25 1.79
CA ILE A 223 15.40 12.56 2.19
C ILE A 223 16.11 13.31 1.05
N SER A 224 15.72 13.05 -0.18
CA SER A 224 16.32 13.65 -1.38
C SER A 224 15.27 13.90 -2.46
N GLY A 225 15.56 14.84 -3.38
CA GLY A 225 14.64 15.29 -4.41
C GLY A 225 13.78 16.46 -3.92
N ASP A 226 12.60 16.63 -4.51
CA ASP A 226 11.67 17.68 -4.12
C ASP A 226 11.12 17.40 -2.72
N THR A 227 11.10 18.42 -1.87
CA THR A 227 10.71 18.26 -0.46
C THR A 227 9.21 18.05 -0.33
N PHE A 228 8.80 16.91 0.26
CA PHE A 228 7.42 16.65 0.62
C PHE A 228 7.31 15.79 1.89
N THR A 229 6.16 15.90 2.53
CA THR A 229 5.76 15.07 3.69
C THR A 229 4.56 14.24 3.28
N THR A 230 4.54 12.98 3.70
CA THR A 230 3.45 12.06 3.45
C THR A 230 2.70 11.74 4.73
N GLY A 231 1.46 11.36 4.60
CA GLY A 231 0.65 10.85 5.68
C GLY A 231 -0.37 9.84 5.17
N TYR A 232 -0.70 8.89 6.01
CA TYR A 232 -1.78 7.93 5.77
C TYR A 232 -2.54 7.68 7.06
N ILE A 233 -3.84 7.61 6.95
CA ILE A 233 -4.73 7.10 7.99
C ILE A 233 -5.85 6.31 7.33
N GLY A 234 -6.16 5.14 7.87
CA GLY A 234 -7.17 4.26 7.30
C GLY A 234 -7.82 3.36 8.34
N TYR A 235 -8.99 2.87 7.99
CA TYR A 235 -9.69 1.83 8.71
C TYR A 235 -9.90 0.65 7.76
N GLN A 236 -9.48 -0.53 8.20
CA GLN A 236 -9.59 -1.78 7.46
C GLN A 236 -10.58 -2.71 8.14
N VAL A 237 -11.39 -3.38 7.32
CA VAL A 237 -12.27 -4.48 7.74
C VAL A 237 -11.98 -5.71 6.89
N THR A 238 -11.77 -6.86 7.53
CA THR A 238 -11.63 -8.17 6.87
C THR A 238 -12.86 -9.04 7.18
N ILE A 239 -13.46 -9.67 6.16
CA ILE A 239 -14.63 -10.54 6.28
C ILE A 239 -14.54 -11.76 5.38
#